data_c78ddab3ba48b03d1fc28ee5500111fc
#
_entry.id   c78ddab3ba48b03d1fc28ee5500111fc
#
_cell.length_a   1.000
_cell.length_b   1.000
_cell.length_c   1.000
_cell.angle_alpha   90.00
_cell.angle_beta   90.00
_cell.angle_gamma   90.00
#
_symmetry.space_group_name_H-M   'P 1'
#
loop_
_entity.id
_entity.type
_entity.pdbx_description
1 polymer ?
#
loop_
_entity_poly.entity_id
_entity_poly.type
_entity_poly.pdbx_seq_one_letter_code
_entity_poly.pdbx_strand_id
1 'polypeptide(L)'
;MKVKEVMIPISQYVTVDLDSTLRDVFEALDEDFKGKSDKCHAHRDVVVLDVEGEFAGLVTMVDIIRSLEPNYAKISHVEEDAVLTGDYVLEVFKRFGLWHDSLEGLCEKAVSLKVGDAMHIPDADETVDEEDELGLAIHKYIFGAEQPIIVRGGGRVTGVLRLSDIFEVVRGQMLACAL
;
A
#
# COMPACT_ATOMS: atom_id res chain seq x y z
N MET A 1 -6.51 22.94 -5.57
CA MET A 1 -6.43 22.10 -4.35
C MET A 1 -5.10 21.38 -4.39
N LYS A 2 -4.33 21.52 -3.34
CA LYS A 2 -3.01 20.90 -3.21
C LYS A 2 -3.10 19.52 -2.58
N VAL A 3 -2.10 18.66 -2.83
CA VAL A 3 -2.01 17.32 -2.26
C VAL A 3 -2.06 17.37 -0.72
N LYS A 4 -1.32 18.31 -0.09
CA LYS A 4 -1.29 18.50 1.37
C LYS A 4 -2.63 18.79 2.02
N GLU A 5 -3.62 19.24 1.26
CA GLU A 5 -4.98 19.53 1.77
C GLU A 5 -5.83 18.28 1.90
N VAL A 6 -5.38 17.15 1.30
CA VAL A 6 -6.14 15.88 1.22
C VAL A 6 -5.36 14.71 1.83
N MET A 7 -4.02 14.75 1.80
CA MET A 7 -3.18 13.69 2.36
C MET A 7 -3.44 13.45 3.84
N ILE A 8 -3.18 12.25 4.30
CA ILE A 8 -3.08 11.93 5.72
C ILE A 8 -1.63 12.19 6.16
N PRO A 9 -1.39 13.09 7.13
CA PRO A 9 -0.05 13.31 7.67
C PRO A 9 0.55 12.02 8.21
N ILE A 10 1.86 11.80 8.04
CA ILE A 10 2.54 10.58 8.49
C ILE A 10 2.36 10.34 10.00
N SER A 11 2.27 11.40 10.79
CA SER A 11 2.03 11.33 12.24
C SER A 11 0.63 10.80 12.63
N GLN A 12 -0.28 10.69 11.67
CA GLN A 12 -1.64 10.15 11.84
C GLN A 12 -1.83 8.82 11.08
N TYR A 13 -0.78 8.34 10.42
CA TYR A 13 -0.82 7.07 9.70
C TYR A 13 -0.35 5.92 10.58
N VAL A 14 -0.79 4.70 10.26
CA VAL A 14 -0.30 3.50 10.97
C VAL A 14 1.14 3.27 10.58
N THR A 15 2.02 3.17 11.55
CA THR A 15 3.46 2.94 11.36
C THR A 15 3.91 1.70 12.11
N VAL A 16 4.93 1.03 11.58
CA VAL A 16 5.64 -0.08 12.24
C VAL A 16 7.14 0.09 12.03
N ASP A 17 7.92 -0.51 12.91
CA ASP A 17 9.37 -0.51 12.78
C ASP A 17 9.85 -1.55 11.76
N LEU A 18 10.99 -1.30 11.14
CA LEU A 18 11.61 -2.18 10.13
C LEU A 18 11.84 -3.60 10.66
N ASP A 19 12.11 -3.75 11.96
CA ASP A 19 12.33 -5.04 12.61
C ASP A 19 11.05 -5.76 13.05
N SER A 20 9.89 -5.14 12.85
CA SER A 20 8.58 -5.73 13.14
C SER A 20 8.31 -6.96 12.28
N THR A 21 7.35 -7.79 12.71
CA THR A 21 6.86 -8.94 11.96
C THR A 21 5.55 -8.61 11.26
N LEU A 22 5.11 -9.45 10.32
CA LEU A 22 3.78 -9.31 9.73
C LEU A 22 2.66 -9.42 10.78
N ARG A 23 2.89 -10.17 11.88
CA ARG A 23 1.95 -10.20 13.00
C ARG A 23 1.78 -8.83 13.63
N ASP A 24 2.89 -8.12 13.88
CA ASP A 24 2.86 -6.77 14.46
C ASP A 24 2.13 -5.79 13.54
N VAL A 25 2.27 -5.95 12.20
CA VAL A 25 1.50 -5.19 11.21
C VAL A 25 0.00 -5.40 11.37
N PHE A 26 -0.44 -6.66 11.49
CA PHE A 26 -1.88 -6.94 11.67
C PHE A 26 -2.40 -6.46 13.03
N GLU A 27 -1.60 -6.53 14.09
CA GLU A 27 -1.96 -6.00 15.40
C GLU A 27 -2.12 -4.46 15.35
N ALA A 28 -1.20 -3.75 14.70
CA ALA A 28 -1.30 -2.29 14.50
C ALA A 28 -2.52 -1.89 13.66
N LEU A 29 -2.81 -2.61 12.58
CA LEU A 29 -3.98 -2.37 11.74
C LEU A 29 -5.30 -2.68 12.48
N ASP A 30 -5.33 -3.72 13.33
CA ASP A 30 -6.51 -4.07 14.13
C ASP A 30 -6.78 -3.02 15.22
N GLU A 31 -5.74 -2.47 15.81
CA GLU A 31 -5.85 -1.35 16.77
C GLU A 31 -6.41 -0.09 16.09
N ASP A 32 -5.88 0.28 14.92
CA ASP A 32 -6.40 1.40 14.13
C ASP A 32 -7.88 1.19 13.77
N PHE A 33 -8.23 -0.01 13.31
CA PHE A 33 -9.60 -0.38 12.97
C PHE A 33 -10.56 -0.28 14.16
N LYS A 34 -10.13 -0.72 15.36
CA LYS A 34 -10.92 -0.64 16.59
C LYS A 34 -11.07 0.78 17.10
N GLY A 35 -10.04 1.61 16.92
CA GLY A 35 -10.01 3.00 17.36
C GLY A 35 -10.89 3.95 16.54
N LYS A 36 -11.24 3.59 15.31
CA LYS A 36 -12.01 4.44 14.41
C LYS A 36 -13.51 4.20 14.51
N SER A 37 -14.28 5.29 14.63
CA SER A 37 -15.75 5.24 14.61
C SER A 37 -16.30 4.91 13.21
N ASP A 38 -15.61 5.35 12.17
CA ASP A 38 -15.92 5.05 10.77
C ASP A 38 -14.88 4.07 10.20
N LYS A 39 -15.29 2.81 10.07
CA LYS A 39 -14.45 1.71 9.59
C LYS A 39 -14.09 1.81 8.10
N CYS A 40 -14.80 2.66 7.33
CA CYS A 40 -14.46 2.91 5.94
C CYS A 40 -13.11 3.64 5.79
N HIS A 41 -12.68 4.34 6.82
CA HIS A 41 -11.42 5.09 6.84
C HIS A 41 -10.27 4.36 7.58
N ALA A 42 -10.48 3.14 8.05
CA ALA A 42 -9.40 2.35 8.64
C ALA A 42 -8.28 2.08 7.62
N HIS A 43 -7.04 2.12 8.10
CA HIS A 43 -5.87 1.81 7.26
C HIS A 43 -5.83 0.31 6.94
N ARG A 44 -5.28 -0.02 5.79
CA ARG A 44 -5.06 -1.41 5.32
C ARG A 44 -3.65 -1.64 4.81
N ASP A 45 -2.82 -0.66 5.01
CA ASP A 45 -1.41 -0.59 4.69
C ASP A 45 -0.69 0.17 5.81
N VAL A 46 0.59 -0.02 5.94
CA VAL A 46 1.39 0.61 6.99
C VAL A 46 2.64 1.25 6.41
N VAL A 47 3.06 2.35 7.02
CA VAL A 47 4.36 2.96 6.75
C VAL A 47 5.40 2.27 7.63
N VAL A 48 6.52 1.92 7.05
CA VAL A 48 7.66 1.34 7.74
C VAL A 48 8.66 2.42 8.06
N LEU A 49 9.09 2.49 9.33
CA LEU A 49 10.10 3.43 9.79
C LEU A 49 11.38 2.67 10.15
N ASP A 50 12.51 3.32 9.91
CA ASP A 50 13.81 2.83 10.37
C ASP A 50 14.08 3.19 11.84
N VAL A 51 15.28 2.84 12.33
CA VAL A 51 15.70 3.07 13.72
C VAL A 51 15.84 4.56 14.09
N GLU A 52 15.98 5.44 13.11
CA GLU A 52 15.99 6.88 13.26
C GLU A 52 14.59 7.50 13.21
N GLY A 53 13.56 6.67 12.93
CA GLY A 53 12.17 7.10 12.76
C GLY A 53 11.90 7.74 11.40
N GLU A 54 12.79 7.55 10.43
CA GLU A 54 12.62 8.03 9.06
C GLU A 54 11.92 6.95 8.20
N PHE A 55 11.31 7.38 7.10
CA PHE A 55 10.60 6.50 6.19
C PHE A 55 11.52 5.47 5.52
N ALA A 56 11.26 4.20 5.72
CA ALA A 56 11.99 3.09 5.12
C ALA A 56 11.22 2.45 3.94
N GLY A 57 9.89 2.40 4.00
CA GLY A 57 9.08 1.79 2.95
C GLY A 57 7.60 1.68 3.32
N LEU A 58 6.87 0.91 2.53
CA LEU A 58 5.45 0.58 2.73
C LEU A 58 5.24 -0.93 2.80
N VAL A 59 4.23 -1.34 3.54
CA VAL A 59 3.61 -2.67 3.41
C VAL A 59 2.15 -2.48 3.06
N THR A 60 1.80 -2.77 1.83
CA THR A 60 0.43 -2.69 1.31
C THR A 60 -0.32 -4.01 1.49
N MET A 61 -1.64 -3.99 1.22
CA MET A 61 -2.43 -5.24 1.18
C MET A 61 -1.85 -6.25 0.17
N VAL A 62 -1.36 -5.76 -0.97
CA VAL A 62 -0.78 -6.62 -2.02
C VAL A 62 0.51 -7.24 -1.53
N ASP A 63 1.38 -6.47 -0.86
CA ASP A 63 2.63 -6.97 -0.29
C ASP A 63 2.37 -8.04 0.78
N ILE A 64 1.39 -7.81 1.67
CA ILE A 64 0.98 -8.81 2.66
C ILE A 64 0.55 -10.09 1.98
N ILE A 65 -0.37 -10.02 1.00
CA ILE A 65 -0.90 -11.21 0.31
C ILE A 65 0.22 -11.91 -0.48
N ARG A 66 1.09 -11.14 -1.15
CA ARG A 66 2.25 -11.69 -1.87
C ARG A 66 3.20 -12.43 -0.92
N SER A 67 3.41 -11.91 0.28
CA SER A 67 4.29 -12.51 1.30
C SER A 67 3.75 -13.81 1.89
N LEU A 68 2.43 -14.04 1.83
CA LEU A 68 1.82 -15.32 2.25
C LEU A 68 2.22 -16.48 1.33
N GLU A 69 2.42 -16.21 0.03
CA GLU A 69 2.73 -17.24 -0.97
C GLU A 69 4.18 -17.07 -1.47
N PRO A 70 5.15 -17.82 -0.87
CA PRO A 70 6.59 -17.62 -1.16
C PRO A 70 6.97 -17.94 -2.61
N ASN A 71 6.11 -18.65 -3.35
CA ASN A 71 6.37 -18.95 -4.74
C ASN A 71 6.29 -17.72 -5.66
N TYR A 72 5.65 -16.63 -5.21
CA TYR A 72 5.68 -15.35 -5.95
C TYR A 72 7.10 -14.82 -6.12
N ALA A 73 8.00 -15.04 -5.18
CA ALA A 73 9.40 -14.64 -5.31
C ALA A 73 10.11 -15.29 -6.50
N LYS A 74 9.61 -16.43 -6.99
CA LYS A 74 10.14 -17.13 -8.16
C LYS A 74 9.66 -16.53 -9.48
N ILE A 75 8.62 -15.70 -9.46
CA ILE A 75 7.98 -15.12 -10.65
C ILE A 75 8.64 -13.81 -11.05
N SER A 76 9.25 -13.09 -10.13
CA SER A 76 9.86 -11.76 -10.33
C SER A 76 10.98 -11.72 -11.41
N HIS A 77 11.33 -12.85 -11.99
CA HIS A 77 12.29 -12.97 -13.10
C HIS A 77 11.65 -13.42 -14.42
N VAL A 78 10.32 -13.52 -14.47
CA VAL A 78 9.61 -13.97 -15.66
C VAL A 78 9.07 -12.77 -16.41
N GLU A 79 9.85 -12.34 -17.41
CA GLU A 79 9.45 -11.48 -18.53
C GLU A 79 8.84 -10.11 -18.16
N GLU A 80 9.69 -9.10 -18.04
CA GLU A 80 9.30 -7.67 -17.95
C GLU A 80 8.39 -7.22 -19.12
N ASP A 81 8.34 -7.99 -20.22
CA ASP A 81 7.53 -7.72 -21.42
C ASP A 81 6.27 -8.60 -21.54
N ALA A 82 5.93 -9.41 -20.55
CA ALA A 82 4.77 -10.28 -20.64
C ALA A 82 3.45 -9.51 -20.62
N VAL A 83 2.68 -9.63 -21.69
CA VAL A 83 1.33 -9.13 -21.72
C VAL A 83 0.46 -9.95 -20.77
N LEU A 84 -0.11 -9.31 -19.74
CA LEU A 84 -0.98 -9.94 -18.75
C LEU A 84 -2.33 -10.34 -19.37
N THR A 85 -2.33 -11.46 -20.10
CA THR A 85 -3.55 -12.10 -20.58
C THR A 85 -4.10 -13.06 -19.52
N GLY A 86 -5.41 -13.34 -19.55
CA GLY A 86 -6.02 -14.31 -18.64
C GLY A 86 -5.39 -15.71 -18.74
N ASP A 87 -4.99 -16.13 -19.94
CA ASP A 87 -4.32 -17.42 -20.18
C ASP A 87 -2.94 -17.44 -19.56
N TYR A 88 -2.18 -16.35 -19.69
CA TYR A 88 -0.85 -16.21 -19.07
C TYR A 88 -0.92 -16.27 -17.54
N VAL A 89 -1.87 -15.53 -16.93
CA VAL A 89 -2.09 -15.54 -15.47
C VAL A 89 -2.40 -16.97 -14.98
N LEU A 90 -3.25 -17.69 -15.70
CA LEU A 90 -3.61 -19.06 -15.35
C LEU A 90 -2.44 -20.05 -15.54
N GLU A 91 -1.62 -19.86 -16.58
CA GLU A 91 -0.41 -20.66 -16.80
C GLU A 91 0.59 -20.46 -15.67
N VAL A 92 0.88 -19.20 -15.29
CA VAL A 92 1.76 -18.86 -14.18
C VAL A 92 1.28 -19.48 -12.87
N PHE A 93 -0.02 -19.35 -12.57
CA PHE A 93 -0.64 -19.94 -11.39
C PHE A 93 -0.36 -21.46 -11.29
N LYS A 94 -0.56 -22.19 -12.38
CA LYS A 94 -0.34 -23.65 -12.44
C LYS A 94 1.14 -24.01 -12.41
N ARG A 95 1.97 -23.29 -13.20
CA ARG A 95 3.40 -23.55 -13.34
C ARG A 95 4.17 -23.43 -12.04
N PHE A 96 3.84 -22.43 -11.24
CA PHE A 96 4.52 -22.14 -9.97
C PHE A 96 3.81 -22.77 -8.75
N GLY A 97 2.69 -23.46 -8.96
CA GLY A 97 1.95 -24.10 -7.89
C GLY A 97 1.47 -23.13 -6.82
N LEU A 98 0.97 -21.95 -7.26
CA LEU A 98 0.53 -20.90 -6.33
C LEU A 98 -0.70 -21.34 -5.54
N TRP A 99 -0.72 -20.99 -4.25
CA TRP A 99 -1.84 -21.23 -3.34
C TRP A 99 -2.24 -22.70 -3.20
N HIS A 100 -1.26 -23.61 -3.29
CA HIS A 100 -1.49 -25.03 -3.06
C HIS A 100 -1.71 -25.38 -1.58
N ASP A 101 -1.03 -24.67 -0.70
CA ASP A 101 -1.21 -24.81 0.74
C ASP A 101 -2.53 -24.16 1.18
N SER A 102 -3.08 -24.61 2.31
CA SER A 102 -4.24 -23.93 2.88
C SER A 102 -3.87 -22.53 3.37
N LEU A 103 -4.82 -21.58 3.30
CA LEU A 103 -4.58 -20.22 3.77
C LEU A 103 -4.11 -20.18 5.23
N GLU A 104 -4.68 -21.05 6.09
CA GLU A 104 -4.25 -21.19 7.49
C GLU A 104 -2.77 -21.55 7.59
N GLY A 105 -2.31 -22.57 6.86
CA GLY A 105 -0.92 -23.00 6.86
C GLY A 105 0.04 -21.94 6.27
N LEU A 106 -0.39 -21.17 5.28
CA LEU A 106 0.37 -20.04 4.76
C LEU A 106 0.50 -18.92 5.80
N CYS A 107 -0.61 -18.58 6.49
CA CYS A 107 -0.60 -17.59 7.56
C CYS A 107 0.31 -18.01 8.73
N GLU A 108 0.25 -19.28 9.16
CA GLU A 108 1.13 -19.80 10.23
C GLU A 108 2.62 -19.64 9.88
N LYS A 109 3.00 -19.83 8.61
CA LYS A 109 4.37 -19.62 8.14
C LYS A 109 4.74 -18.15 8.09
N ALA A 110 3.79 -17.29 7.73
CA ALA A 110 4.04 -15.88 7.46
C ALA A 110 4.06 -14.99 8.72
N VAL A 111 3.47 -15.39 9.83
CA VAL A 111 3.36 -14.54 11.04
C VAL A 111 4.71 -14.04 11.56
N SER A 112 5.79 -14.76 11.33
CA SER A 112 7.14 -14.42 11.76
C SER A 112 8.00 -13.75 10.68
N LEU A 113 7.47 -13.55 9.46
CA LEU A 113 8.20 -12.83 8.42
C LEU A 113 8.46 -11.40 8.86
N LYS A 114 9.66 -10.92 8.59
CA LYS A 114 10.04 -9.55 8.88
C LYS A 114 9.41 -8.59 7.90
N VAL A 115 8.98 -7.45 8.40
CA VAL A 115 8.44 -6.35 7.59
C VAL A 115 9.42 -5.94 6.48
N GLY A 116 10.73 -5.91 6.79
CA GLY A 116 11.77 -5.59 5.81
C GLY A 116 11.85 -6.55 4.62
N ASP A 117 11.38 -7.81 4.77
CA ASP A 117 11.33 -8.79 3.68
C ASP A 117 10.03 -8.69 2.84
N ALA A 118 9.01 -8.05 3.40
CA ALA A 118 7.68 -7.91 2.79
C ALA A 118 7.44 -6.53 2.17
N MET A 119 8.06 -5.49 2.71
CA MET A 119 7.86 -4.11 2.26
C MET A 119 8.42 -3.86 0.86
N HIS A 120 7.89 -2.83 0.22
CA HIS A 120 8.51 -2.24 -0.96
C HIS A 120 8.89 -0.78 -0.72
N ILE A 121 9.79 -0.26 -1.54
CA ILE A 121 10.20 1.14 -1.54
C ILE A 121 9.51 1.80 -2.73
N PRO A 122 8.60 2.77 -2.49
CA PRO A 122 7.87 3.45 -3.56
C PRO A 122 8.81 4.14 -4.55
N ASP A 123 8.54 3.97 -5.82
CA ASP A 123 9.26 4.64 -6.91
C ASP A 123 8.72 6.05 -7.22
N ALA A 124 9.20 6.66 -8.31
CA ALA A 124 8.80 8.00 -8.70
C ALA A 124 7.32 8.10 -9.11
N ASP A 125 6.72 7.00 -9.60
CA ASP A 125 5.32 6.98 -10.01
C ASP A 125 4.38 6.88 -8.81
N GLU A 126 4.87 6.33 -7.71
CA GLU A 126 4.16 6.20 -6.43
C GLU A 126 4.40 7.36 -5.46
N THR A 127 5.05 8.44 -5.93
CA THR A 127 5.35 9.60 -5.10
C THR A 127 4.86 10.90 -5.72
N VAL A 128 4.47 11.87 -4.87
CA VAL A 128 4.12 13.25 -5.26
C VAL A 128 4.67 14.24 -4.23
N ASP A 129 4.82 15.51 -4.63
CA ASP A 129 5.16 16.58 -3.69
C ASP A 129 3.88 17.11 -3.01
N GLU A 130 3.98 17.51 -1.75
CA GLU A 130 2.85 18.05 -1.00
C GLU A 130 2.29 19.36 -1.60
N GLU A 131 3.10 20.09 -2.35
CA GLU A 131 2.72 21.32 -3.05
C GLU A 131 2.20 21.05 -4.47
N ASP A 132 2.22 19.83 -4.95
CA ASP A 132 1.62 19.45 -6.23
C ASP A 132 0.11 19.68 -6.25
N GLU A 133 -0.44 19.91 -7.42
CA GLU A 133 -1.89 19.92 -7.62
C GLU A 133 -2.46 18.50 -7.47
N LEU A 134 -3.57 18.37 -6.75
CA LEU A 134 -4.25 17.08 -6.55
C LEU A 134 -4.54 16.35 -7.86
N GLY A 135 -4.77 17.11 -8.96
CA GLY A 135 -4.96 16.55 -10.30
C GLY A 135 -3.80 15.70 -10.80
N LEU A 136 -2.55 15.98 -10.37
CA LEU A 136 -1.39 15.17 -10.74
C LEU A 136 -1.45 13.79 -10.06
N ALA A 137 -1.82 13.75 -8.78
CA ALA A 137 -1.98 12.48 -8.06
C ALA A 137 -3.13 11.64 -8.63
N ILE A 138 -4.25 12.29 -8.98
CA ILE A 138 -5.38 11.63 -9.68
C ILE A 138 -4.91 11.03 -11.00
N HIS A 139 -4.13 11.78 -11.78
CA HIS A 139 -3.58 11.32 -13.05
C HIS A 139 -2.69 10.07 -12.86
N LYS A 140 -1.77 10.09 -11.88
CA LYS A 140 -0.93 8.94 -11.55
C LYS A 140 -1.77 7.70 -11.23
N TYR A 141 -2.81 7.81 -10.41
CA TYR A 141 -3.72 6.70 -10.11
C TYR A 141 -4.44 6.14 -11.35
N ILE A 142 -4.89 7.02 -12.25
CA ILE A 142 -5.55 6.59 -13.50
C ILE A 142 -4.57 5.84 -14.41
N PHE A 143 -3.28 6.20 -14.38
CA PHE A 143 -2.23 5.55 -15.18
C PHE A 143 -1.57 4.35 -14.48
N GLY A 144 -2.08 3.93 -13.33
CA GLY A 144 -1.76 2.65 -12.71
C GLY A 144 -0.77 2.73 -11.56
N ALA A 145 -0.53 3.92 -10.98
CA ALA A 145 0.25 4.01 -9.74
C ALA A 145 -0.36 3.10 -8.66
N GLU A 146 0.49 2.37 -7.97
CA GLU A 146 0.06 1.53 -6.85
C GLU A 146 -0.45 2.38 -5.68
N GLN A 147 -1.32 1.82 -4.87
CA GLN A 147 -1.90 2.50 -3.71
C GLN A 147 -1.16 2.08 -2.43
N PRO A 148 -0.95 3.02 -1.51
CA PRO A 148 -1.19 4.46 -1.58
C PRO A 148 0.00 5.23 -2.19
N ILE A 149 -0.24 6.45 -2.68
CA ILE A 149 0.84 7.36 -3.10
C ILE A 149 1.49 8.00 -1.88
N ILE A 150 2.82 8.02 -1.86
CA ILE A 150 3.62 8.68 -0.82
C ILE A 150 3.77 10.17 -1.13
N VAL A 151 3.52 11.01 -0.12
CA VAL A 151 3.66 12.46 -0.24
C VAL A 151 4.98 12.91 0.39
N ARG A 152 5.73 13.71 -0.37
CA ARG A 152 7.01 14.28 0.06
C ARG A 152 6.92 15.79 0.17
N GLY A 153 7.67 16.35 1.13
CA GLY A 153 7.86 17.77 1.29
C GLY A 153 9.22 18.06 1.93
N GLY A 154 9.97 19.02 1.41
CA GLY A 154 11.28 19.35 1.95
C GLY A 154 12.30 18.20 1.94
N GLY A 155 12.16 17.24 1.02
CA GLY A 155 13.05 16.08 0.90
C GLY A 155 12.69 14.88 1.81
N ARG A 156 11.64 15.00 2.63
CA ARG A 156 11.16 13.94 3.54
C ARG A 156 9.76 13.48 3.16
N VAL A 157 9.36 12.33 3.68
CA VAL A 157 7.95 11.88 3.61
C VAL A 157 7.15 12.65 4.65
N THR A 158 6.11 13.35 4.18
CA THR A 158 5.23 14.18 5.02
C THR A 158 3.85 13.56 5.22
N GLY A 159 3.45 12.66 4.34
CA GLY A 159 2.14 12.02 4.43
C GLY A 159 1.91 10.93 3.40
N VAL A 160 0.70 10.46 3.39
CA VAL A 160 0.20 9.40 2.49
C VAL A 160 -1.11 9.88 1.87
N LEU A 161 -1.27 9.71 0.57
CA LEU A 161 -2.48 10.04 -0.15
C LEU A 161 -3.13 8.76 -0.68
N ARG A 162 -4.33 8.43 -0.20
CA ARG A 162 -5.09 7.27 -0.66
C ARG A 162 -6.11 7.66 -1.72
N LEU A 163 -6.37 6.77 -2.65
CA LEU A 163 -7.42 6.99 -3.65
C LEU A 163 -8.80 7.17 -3.00
N SER A 164 -9.06 6.51 -1.86
CA SER A 164 -10.29 6.68 -1.09
C SER A 164 -10.48 8.11 -0.57
N ASP A 165 -9.41 8.78 -0.14
CA ASP A 165 -9.50 10.15 0.38
C ASP A 165 -9.77 11.14 -0.77
N ILE A 166 -9.15 10.92 -1.93
CA ILE A 166 -9.45 11.67 -3.16
C ILE A 166 -10.93 11.47 -3.55
N PHE A 167 -11.41 10.22 -3.49
CA PHE A 167 -12.81 9.92 -3.83
C PHE A 167 -13.79 10.66 -2.91
N GLU A 168 -13.51 10.76 -1.61
CA GLU A 168 -14.34 11.53 -0.67
C GLU A 168 -14.38 13.03 -1.01
N VAL A 169 -13.24 13.61 -1.43
CA VAL A 169 -13.21 15.00 -1.93
C VAL A 169 -14.09 15.15 -3.17
N VAL A 170 -13.96 14.26 -4.13
CA VAL A 170 -14.78 14.27 -5.37
C VAL A 170 -16.26 14.11 -5.02
N ARG A 171 -16.60 13.15 -4.15
CA ARG A 171 -17.98 12.94 -3.68
C ARG A 171 -18.57 14.21 -3.08
N GLY A 172 -17.81 14.87 -2.20
CA GLY A 172 -18.25 16.13 -1.57
C GLY A 172 -18.53 17.23 -2.59
N GLN A 173 -17.64 17.40 -3.57
CA GLN A 173 -17.79 18.39 -4.64
C GLN A 173 -19.00 18.07 -5.54
N MET A 174 -19.18 16.82 -5.93
CA MET A 174 -20.31 16.41 -6.77
C MET A 174 -21.66 16.64 -6.08
N LEU A 175 -21.75 16.36 -4.77
CA LEU A 175 -22.98 16.59 -4.00
C LEU A 175 -23.26 18.09 -3.74
N ALA A 176 -22.22 18.93 -3.75
CA ALA A 176 -22.35 20.37 -3.57
C ALA A 176 -22.69 21.11 -4.89
N CYS A 177 -22.49 20.48 -6.06
CA CYS A 177 -22.92 21.06 -7.33
C CYS A 177 -24.45 21.10 -7.40
N ALA A 178 -25.02 22.29 -7.41
CA ALA A 178 -26.44 22.46 -7.70
C ALA A 178 -26.73 22.04 -9.16
N LEU A 179 -27.72 21.18 -9.38
CA LEU A 179 -28.28 20.85 -10.68
C LEU A 179 -29.03 22.03 -11.27
#